data_570208b627ff917d832fa8e58934a734
#
_entry.id   570208b627ff917d832fa8e58934a734
#
_cell.length_a   1.000
_cell.length_b   1.000
_cell.length_c   1.000
_cell.angle_alpha   90.00
_cell.angle_beta   90.00
_cell.angle_gamma   90.00
#
_symmetry.space_group_name_H-M   'P 1'
#
loop_
_entity.id
_entity.type
_entity.pdbx_description
1 polymer ?
#
loop_
_entity_poly.entity_id
_entity_poly.type
_entity_poly.pdbx_seq_one_letter_code
_entity_poly.pdbx_strand_id
1 'polypeptide(L)'
;MRRRMACLLLCLLFQHASAVRAEAPRNTSLLARLKWSQFRLVLGRIEVANIHSSQTRTATSGDEGDELVETLTISGDTDVPSVRYGRHDPTGSVAITVINGNRVEIDQTETAPEVVSVSFRQQPGTDMVLCIGDGTGSQTHHAPTLWHLLVTAPDACESHLLPLLELLQPSWQFGEMLSRATDELIREADASDFDKRHSARSLIAKLKSSDFSTRQQAQQQLGELGVGVLPYLNLIADSDLTREQQRRLEQVRVKLRGQVADTPERIALWLVEDERIWLSMLAHDELPIRVFAATHLAKRFEKPIDYDPEGTPLERQEQVARIRTRLVRR
;
A
#
# COMPACT_ATOMS: atom_id res chain seq x y z
N MET A 1 -62.62 21.38 54.79
CA MET A 1 -63.46 20.26 54.38
C MET A 1 -63.84 20.41 52.94
N ARG A 2 -63.26 19.68 52.01
CA ARG A 2 -63.71 19.23 50.69
C ARG A 2 -62.57 18.70 49.92
N ARG A 3 -62.47 17.38 49.85
CA ARG A 3 -61.56 16.62 48.99
C ARG A 3 -61.94 16.86 47.54
N ARG A 4 -60.97 17.23 46.69
CA ARG A 4 -61.06 17.11 45.24
C ARG A 4 -60.04 16.09 44.76
N MET A 5 -60.54 14.95 44.31
CA MET A 5 -59.84 13.96 43.57
C MET A 5 -59.47 14.56 42.18
N ALA A 6 -58.23 14.59 41.83
CA ALA A 6 -57.75 14.85 40.50
C ALA A 6 -57.37 13.52 39.87
N CYS A 7 -58.12 13.09 38.84
CA CYS A 7 -57.81 11.98 37.98
C CYS A 7 -56.59 12.33 37.13
N LEU A 8 -55.51 11.61 37.34
CA LEU A 8 -54.34 11.64 36.43
C LEU A 8 -54.60 10.64 35.32
N LEU A 9 -54.92 11.19 34.12
CA LEU A 9 -54.94 10.46 32.85
C LEU A 9 -53.48 10.27 32.41
N LEU A 10 -53.00 9.04 32.54
CA LEU A 10 -51.67 8.64 32.06
C LEU A 10 -51.83 8.35 30.53
N CYS A 11 -51.56 9.32 29.68
CA CYS A 11 -51.42 9.11 28.24
C CYS A 11 -50.06 8.41 28.00
N LEU A 12 -50.11 7.11 27.80
CA LEU A 12 -49.02 6.32 27.23
C LEU A 12 -48.87 6.68 25.75
N LEU A 13 -48.05 7.66 25.47
CA LEU A 13 -47.52 7.88 24.13
C LEU A 13 -46.48 6.82 23.82
N PHE A 14 -46.91 5.76 23.15
CA PHE A 14 -45.99 4.87 22.44
C PHE A 14 -45.29 5.70 21.33
N GLN A 15 -44.13 6.24 21.63
CA GLN A 15 -43.24 6.73 20.61
C GLN A 15 -42.71 5.51 19.84
N HIS A 16 -43.25 5.26 18.69
CA HIS A 16 -42.64 4.43 17.66
C HIS A 16 -41.36 5.16 17.24
N ALA A 17 -40.26 4.79 17.87
CA ALA A 17 -38.92 5.09 17.34
C ALA A 17 -38.79 4.32 16.03
N SER A 18 -39.23 4.91 14.94
CA SER A 18 -38.80 4.50 13.60
C SER A 18 -37.29 4.67 13.58
N ALA A 19 -36.59 3.58 13.72
CA ALA A 19 -35.16 3.55 13.43
C ALA A 19 -35.02 3.96 11.96
N VAL A 20 -34.72 5.24 11.76
CA VAL A 20 -34.24 5.73 10.48
C VAL A 20 -32.93 4.96 10.26
N ARG A 21 -33.00 3.84 9.51
CA ARG A 21 -31.84 3.25 8.90
C ARG A 21 -31.24 4.35 8.04
N ALA A 22 -30.19 4.98 8.51
CA ALA A 22 -29.38 5.84 7.66
C ALA A 22 -28.99 4.98 6.46
N GLU A 23 -29.60 5.25 5.30
CA GLU A 23 -29.17 4.68 4.05
C GLU A 23 -27.70 5.04 3.91
N ALA A 24 -26.84 4.03 3.91
CA ALA A 24 -25.42 4.23 3.61
C ALA A 24 -25.34 4.97 2.26
N PRO A 25 -24.47 5.96 2.13
CA PRO A 25 -24.35 6.72 0.90
C PRO A 25 -24.21 5.73 -0.27
N ARG A 26 -25.00 5.93 -1.34
CA ARG A 26 -25.10 5.04 -2.51
C ARG A 26 -23.76 4.74 -3.19
N ASN A 27 -22.70 5.47 -2.84
CA ASN A 27 -21.34 5.30 -3.37
C ASN A 27 -20.46 4.33 -2.57
N THR A 28 -20.92 3.75 -1.46
CA THR A 28 -20.10 2.81 -0.68
C THR A 28 -20.20 1.42 -1.28
N SER A 29 -19.07 0.83 -1.68
CA SER A 29 -19.02 -0.50 -2.27
C SER A 29 -19.66 -1.57 -1.37
N LEU A 30 -20.21 -2.63 -1.96
CA LEU A 30 -20.72 -3.80 -1.25
C LEU A 30 -19.67 -4.37 -0.29
N LEU A 31 -18.41 -4.37 -0.72
CA LEU A 31 -17.26 -4.81 0.05
C LEU A 31 -17.12 -4.04 1.38
N ALA A 32 -17.20 -2.72 1.34
CA ALA A 32 -17.08 -1.86 2.52
C ALA A 32 -18.37 -1.90 3.39
N ARG A 33 -19.55 -2.06 2.78
CA ARG A 33 -20.84 -2.12 3.50
C ARG A 33 -20.99 -3.39 4.34
N LEU A 34 -20.62 -4.54 3.80
CA LEU A 34 -20.87 -5.83 4.46
C LEU A 34 -19.88 -6.14 5.57
N LYS A 35 -18.70 -5.52 5.56
CA LYS A 35 -17.64 -5.71 6.58
C LYS A 35 -17.30 -7.19 6.83
N TRP A 36 -17.46 -8.04 5.84
CA TRP A 36 -17.13 -9.45 5.93
C TRP A 36 -15.63 -9.71 5.92
N SER A 37 -14.89 -8.76 5.40
CA SER A 37 -13.43 -8.73 5.39
C SER A 37 -12.93 -7.38 5.88
N GLN A 38 -11.77 -7.37 6.49
CA GLN A 38 -11.08 -6.15 6.87
C GLN A 38 -9.78 -6.08 6.08
N PHE A 39 -9.66 -5.04 5.27
CA PHE A 39 -8.42 -4.73 4.59
C PHE A 39 -7.56 -3.83 5.48
N ARG A 40 -6.29 -4.12 5.52
CA ARG A 40 -5.30 -3.32 6.25
C ARG A 40 -4.02 -3.19 5.45
N LEU A 41 -3.27 -2.15 5.73
CA LEU A 41 -1.92 -1.98 5.23
C LEU A 41 -0.93 -2.51 6.28
N VAL A 42 -0.08 -3.42 5.83
CA VAL A 42 0.95 -4.03 6.65
C VAL A 42 2.25 -4.00 5.88
N LEU A 43 3.22 -3.25 6.37
CA LEU A 43 4.52 -3.07 5.71
C LEU A 43 4.37 -2.53 4.27
N GLY A 44 3.44 -1.60 4.07
CA GLY A 44 3.12 -1.03 2.77
C GLY A 44 2.48 -2.02 1.80
N ARG A 45 1.89 -3.12 2.29
CA ARG A 45 1.19 -4.12 1.48
C ARG A 45 -0.23 -4.31 1.97
N ILE A 46 -1.12 -4.61 1.04
CA ILE A 46 -2.53 -4.87 1.33
C ILE A 46 -2.65 -6.30 1.86
N GLU A 47 -3.27 -6.44 3.02
CA GLU A 47 -3.61 -7.74 3.61
C GLU A 47 -5.08 -7.78 4.02
N VAL A 48 -5.67 -8.95 3.94
CA VAL A 48 -7.00 -9.21 4.47
C VAL A 48 -6.87 -9.81 5.87
N ALA A 49 -7.44 -9.13 6.86
CA ALA A 49 -7.50 -9.58 8.23
C ALA A 49 -8.88 -10.14 8.55
N ASN A 50 -8.92 -11.17 9.39
CA ASN A 50 -10.12 -11.70 10.05
C ASN A 50 -11.32 -11.98 9.15
N ILE A 51 -11.26 -13.06 8.38
CA ILE A 51 -12.47 -13.69 7.87
C ILE A 51 -12.95 -14.67 8.95
N HIS A 52 -13.97 -14.26 9.70
CA HIS A 52 -14.53 -15.03 10.81
C HIS A 52 -15.40 -16.22 10.40
N SER A 53 -15.35 -16.69 9.15
CA SER A 53 -16.26 -17.71 8.66
C SER A 53 -15.51 -18.83 7.97
N SER A 54 -15.70 -20.05 8.47
CA SER A 54 -15.33 -21.29 7.79
C SER A 54 -16.26 -21.62 6.61
N GLN A 55 -17.22 -20.73 6.26
CA GLN A 55 -18.19 -20.94 5.21
C GLN A 55 -18.00 -19.92 4.10
N THR A 56 -18.20 -20.35 2.86
CA THR A 56 -18.29 -19.45 1.71
C THR A 56 -19.55 -18.59 1.83
N ARG A 57 -19.39 -17.29 1.65
CA ARG A 57 -20.50 -16.31 1.63
C ARG A 57 -20.49 -15.57 0.33
N THR A 58 -21.66 -15.41 -0.27
CA THR A 58 -21.85 -14.59 -1.48
C THR A 58 -22.97 -13.59 -1.24
N ALA A 59 -22.78 -12.36 -1.70
CA ALA A 59 -23.79 -11.32 -1.77
C ALA A 59 -23.76 -10.65 -3.13
N THR A 60 -24.95 -10.21 -3.57
CA THR A 60 -25.13 -9.44 -4.80
C THR A 60 -25.96 -8.21 -4.45
N SER A 61 -25.64 -7.08 -5.07
CA SER A 61 -26.40 -5.81 -5.01
C SER A 61 -26.65 -5.37 -6.44
N GLY A 62 -27.92 -5.03 -6.75
CA GLY A 62 -28.41 -4.76 -8.10
C GLY A 62 -28.89 -6.03 -8.80
N ASP A 63 -29.85 -5.87 -9.69
CA ASP A 63 -30.40 -6.92 -10.54
C ASP A 63 -29.89 -6.78 -11.98
N GLU A 64 -30.14 -7.81 -12.82
CA GLU A 64 -29.81 -7.76 -14.24
C GLU A 64 -30.61 -6.64 -14.93
N GLY A 65 -29.91 -5.58 -15.38
CA GLY A 65 -30.51 -4.39 -15.97
C GLY A 65 -30.40 -3.14 -15.09
N ASP A 66 -29.92 -3.25 -13.85
CA ASP A 66 -29.59 -2.09 -13.03
C ASP A 66 -28.35 -1.37 -13.56
N GLU A 67 -28.30 -0.05 -13.31
CA GLU A 67 -27.13 0.77 -13.66
C GLU A 67 -25.86 0.36 -12.92
N LEU A 68 -25.99 -0.29 -11.77
CA LEU A 68 -24.87 -0.76 -10.96
C LEU A 68 -25.15 -2.16 -10.41
N VAL A 69 -24.31 -3.11 -10.77
CA VAL A 69 -24.31 -4.48 -10.22
C VAL A 69 -23.00 -4.75 -9.49
N GLU A 70 -23.10 -5.19 -8.24
CA GLU A 70 -21.96 -5.59 -7.43
C GLU A 70 -22.12 -7.04 -6.95
N THR A 71 -21.03 -7.79 -6.98
CA THR A 71 -20.96 -9.14 -6.43
C THR A 71 -19.79 -9.27 -5.47
N LEU A 72 -19.98 -9.92 -4.33
CA LEU A 72 -18.94 -10.22 -3.36
C LEU A 72 -19.02 -11.68 -2.96
N THR A 73 -17.92 -12.41 -3.12
CA THR A 73 -17.76 -13.78 -2.61
C THR A 73 -16.54 -13.84 -1.71
N ILE A 74 -16.74 -14.36 -0.51
CA ILE A 74 -15.66 -14.63 0.45
C ILE A 74 -15.65 -16.12 0.72
N SER A 75 -14.53 -16.77 0.44
CA SER A 75 -14.33 -18.19 0.75
C SER A 75 -13.54 -18.34 2.05
N GLY A 76 -14.08 -19.15 2.96
CA GLY A 76 -13.47 -19.48 4.24
C GLY A 76 -13.06 -20.95 4.38
N ASP A 77 -13.18 -21.75 3.32
CA ASP A 77 -12.96 -23.21 3.35
C ASP A 77 -11.51 -23.64 3.59
N THR A 78 -10.58 -22.71 3.57
CA THR A 78 -9.17 -22.93 3.89
C THR A 78 -8.76 -21.98 5.00
N ASP A 79 -7.72 -22.32 5.76
CA ASP A 79 -7.11 -21.42 6.78
C ASP A 79 -6.69 -20.07 6.20
N VAL A 80 -6.85 -19.91 4.90
CA VAL A 80 -6.40 -18.75 4.14
C VAL A 80 -7.55 -18.15 3.35
N PRO A 81 -7.96 -16.94 3.69
CA PRO A 81 -9.11 -16.29 3.11
C PRO A 81 -8.90 -15.91 1.64
N SER A 82 -9.93 -16.13 0.82
CA SER A 82 -10.02 -15.52 -0.50
C SER A 82 -11.23 -14.60 -0.60
N VAL A 83 -11.05 -13.47 -1.30
CA VAL A 83 -12.09 -12.48 -1.58
C VAL A 83 -12.16 -12.31 -3.08
N ARG A 84 -13.38 -12.35 -3.64
CA ARG A 84 -13.66 -11.96 -5.01
C ARG A 84 -14.77 -10.93 -5.00
N TYR A 85 -14.47 -9.77 -5.56
CA TYR A 85 -15.42 -8.68 -5.72
C TYR A 85 -15.47 -8.30 -7.19
N GLY A 86 -16.67 -8.11 -7.71
CA GLY A 86 -16.94 -7.59 -9.03
C GLY A 86 -17.91 -6.42 -8.94
N ARG A 87 -17.65 -5.39 -9.71
CA ARG A 87 -18.55 -4.25 -9.93
C ARG A 87 -18.65 -4.03 -11.43
N HIS A 88 -19.87 -3.84 -11.88
CA HIS A 88 -20.14 -3.47 -13.26
C HIS A 88 -21.16 -2.34 -13.29
N ASP A 89 -20.85 -1.29 -14.07
CA ASP A 89 -21.73 -0.17 -14.34
C ASP A 89 -21.60 0.26 -15.81
N PRO A 90 -22.43 1.19 -16.32
CA PRO A 90 -22.37 1.60 -17.73
C PRO A 90 -21.04 2.19 -18.17
N THR A 91 -20.21 2.63 -17.24
CA THR A 91 -18.90 3.24 -17.52
C THR A 91 -17.76 2.21 -17.54
N GLY A 92 -17.99 1.01 -16.99
CA GLY A 92 -16.95 -0.02 -16.98
C GLY A 92 -17.16 -1.13 -15.98
N SER A 93 -16.07 -1.82 -15.70
CA SER A 93 -16.05 -2.92 -14.73
C SER A 93 -14.81 -2.87 -13.85
N VAL A 94 -14.95 -3.32 -12.61
CA VAL A 94 -13.87 -3.53 -11.66
C VAL A 94 -13.94 -4.95 -11.12
N ALA A 95 -12.82 -5.66 -11.14
CA ALA A 95 -12.66 -6.96 -10.52
C ALA A 95 -11.53 -6.92 -9.49
N ILE A 96 -11.81 -7.37 -8.27
CA ILE A 96 -10.82 -7.46 -7.20
C ILE A 96 -10.76 -8.90 -6.71
N THR A 97 -9.57 -9.48 -6.71
CA THR A 97 -9.33 -10.84 -6.20
C THR A 97 -8.23 -10.78 -5.15
N VAL A 98 -8.51 -11.35 -3.97
CA VAL A 98 -7.50 -11.58 -2.96
C VAL A 98 -7.39 -13.08 -2.70
N ILE A 99 -6.19 -13.61 -2.80
CA ILE A 99 -5.87 -15.01 -2.59
C ILE A 99 -4.86 -15.09 -1.45
N ASN A 100 -5.05 -16.04 -0.55
CA ASN A 100 -4.15 -16.26 0.58
C ASN A 100 -3.96 -15.02 1.46
N GLY A 101 -4.97 -14.14 1.50
CA GLY A 101 -4.99 -12.94 2.34
C GLY A 101 -4.01 -11.81 1.94
N ASN A 102 -3.07 -12.04 1.02
CA ASN A 102 -1.99 -11.11 0.70
C ASN A 102 -1.58 -11.03 -0.79
N ARG A 103 -2.07 -11.94 -1.64
CA ARG A 103 -1.96 -11.82 -3.09
C ARG A 103 -3.18 -11.05 -3.58
N VAL A 104 -2.97 -9.84 -4.07
CA VAL A 104 -4.03 -8.92 -4.51
C VAL A 104 -3.92 -8.68 -6.00
N GLU A 105 -5.05 -8.81 -6.68
CA GLU A 105 -5.20 -8.51 -8.09
C GLU A 105 -6.42 -7.60 -8.25
N ILE A 106 -6.23 -6.45 -8.87
CA ILE A 106 -7.29 -5.48 -9.18
C ILE A 106 -7.22 -5.19 -10.67
N ASP A 107 -8.33 -5.38 -11.36
CA ASP A 107 -8.49 -5.06 -12.77
C ASP A 107 -9.67 -4.11 -12.93
N GLN A 108 -9.46 -3.02 -13.65
CA GLN A 108 -10.49 -2.09 -14.07
C GLN A 108 -10.45 -1.94 -15.58
N THR A 109 -11.62 -1.87 -16.20
CA THR A 109 -11.76 -1.54 -17.63
C THR A 109 -12.86 -0.49 -17.74
N GLU A 110 -12.56 0.65 -18.33
CA GLU A 110 -13.50 1.70 -18.69
C GLU A 110 -13.92 1.55 -20.15
N THR A 111 -15.18 1.85 -20.47
CA THR A 111 -15.77 1.58 -21.78
C THR A 111 -15.99 2.83 -22.65
N ALA A 112 -15.87 4.04 -22.07
CA ALA A 112 -16.07 5.29 -22.82
C ALA A 112 -15.56 6.53 -22.05
N PRO A 113 -15.15 7.62 -22.74
CA PRO A 113 -14.94 7.76 -24.21
C PRO A 113 -13.65 7.16 -24.72
N GLU A 114 -12.67 6.93 -23.83
CA GLU A 114 -11.40 6.27 -24.10
C GLU A 114 -11.33 5.00 -23.27
N VAL A 115 -10.95 3.89 -23.91
CA VAL A 115 -10.79 2.62 -23.19
C VAL A 115 -9.54 2.67 -22.34
N VAL A 116 -9.71 2.91 -21.05
CA VAL A 116 -8.61 2.84 -20.08
C VAL A 116 -8.70 1.51 -19.34
N SER A 117 -7.60 0.78 -19.32
CA SER A 117 -7.45 -0.42 -18.50
C SER A 117 -6.42 -0.21 -17.42
N VAL A 118 -6.79 -0.54 -16.19
CA VAL A 118 -5.89 -0.47 -15.03
C VAL A 118 -5.75 -1.87 -14.45
N SER A 119 -4.53 -2.27 -14.20
CA SER A 119 -4.23 -3.56 -13.57
C SER A 119 -3.22 -3.34 -12.45
N PHE A 120 -3.60 -3.68 -11.24
CA PHE A 120 -2.71 -3.68 -10.08
C PHE A 120 -2.49 -5.11 -9.60
N ARG A 121 -1.24 -5.48 -9.36
CA ARG A 121 -0.82 -6.79 -8.89
C ARG A 121 0.12 -6.67 -7.70
N GLN A 122 -0.22 -7.39 -6.63
CA GLN A 122 0.62 -7.58 -5.48
C GLN A 122 0.80 -9.07 -5.22
N GLN A 123 2.05 -9.54 -5.16
CA GLN A 123 2.37 -10.92 -4.80
C GLN A 123 3.44 -10.95 -3.72
N PRO A 124 3.40 -11.89 -2.77
CA PRO A 124 4.47 -12.05 -1.79
C PRO A 124 5.83 -12.26 -2.46
N GLY A 125 6.86 -11.60 -1.94
CA GLY A 125 8.24 -11.77 -2.42
C GLY A 125 8.58 -11.08 -3.74
N THR A 126 7.65 -10.32 -4.34
CA THR A 126 7.89 -9.58 -5.59
C THR A 126 7.49 -8.12 -5.46
N ASP A 127 7.96 -7.29 -6.36
CA ASP A 127 7.47 -5.92 -6.51
C ASP A 127 5.96 -5.92 -6.82
N MET A 128 5.28 -4.88 -6.36
CA MET A 128 3.96 -4.53 -6.85
C MET A 128 4.08 -3.97 -8.26
N VAL A 129 3.06 -4.23 -9.06
CA VAL A 129 3.01 -3.78 -10.45
C VAL A 129 1.70 -3.05 -10.69
N LEU A 130 1.77 -1.81 -11.18
CA LEU A 130 0.65 -1.04 -11.69
C LEU A 130 0.83 -0.86 -13.19
N CYS A 131 -0.10 -1.39 -13.98
CA CYS A 131 -0.15 -1.21 -15.43
C CYS A 131 -1.36 -0.36 -15.79
N ILE A 132 -1.18 0.64 -16.63
CA ILE A 132 -2.23 1.50 -17.14
C ILE A 132 -2.13 1.47 -18.67
N GLY A 133 -3.20 1.05 -19.33
CA GLY A 133 -3.30 1.02 -20.79
C GLY A 133 -4.39 1.98 -21.27
N ASP A 134 -4.12 2.78 -22.27
CA ASP A 134 -5.02 3.80 -22.84
C ASP A 134 -5.38 3.57 -24.32
N GLY A 135 -5.19 2.35 -24.82
CA GLY A 135 -5.43 2.02 -26.24
C GLY A 135 -4.31 2.46 -27.19
N THR A 136 -3.44 3.38 -26.79
CA THR A 136 -2.27 3.85 -27.58
C THR A 136 -0.96 3.25 -27.08
N GLY A 137 -0.93 2.80 -25.83
CA GLY A 137 0.22 2.22 -25.19
C GLY A 137 -0.09 1.68 -23.80
N SER A 138 0.95 1.26 -23.11
CA SER A 138 0.85 0.88 -21.70
C SER A 138 2.00 1.46 -20.90
N GLN A 139 1.69 1.99 -19.73
CA GLN A 139 2.67 2.40 -18.72
C GLN A 139 2.70 1.36 -17.63
N THR A 140 3.89 0.98 -17.19
CA THR A 140 4.07 0.00 -16.12
C THR A 140 4.99 0.56 -15.05
N HIS A 141 4.51 0.53 -13.81
CA HIS A 141 5.23 0.99 -12.64
C HIS A 141 5.48 -0.19 -11.69
N HIS A 142 6.70 -0.29 -11.18
CA HIS A 142 7.13 -1.34 -10.25
C HIS A 142 7.60 -0.72 -8.95
N ALA A 143 7.16 -1.27 -7.81
CA ALA A 143 7.59 -0.79 -6.51
C ALA A 143 7.52 -1.89 -5.43
N PRO A 144 8.42 -1.88 -4.43
CA PRO A 144 8.43 -2.89 -3.37
C PRO A 144 7.22 -2.79 -2.43
N THR A 145 6.72 -1.58 -2.23
CA THR A 145 5.54 -1.31 -1.39
C THR A 145 4.64 -0.26 -2.03
N LEU A 146 3.41 -0.16 -1.55
CA LEU A 146 2.46 0.87 -1.97
C LEU A 146 3.02 2.28 -1.74
N TRP A 147 3.74 2.50 -0.64
CA TRP A 147 4.36 3.80 -0.33
C TRP A 147 5.43 4.20 -1.34
N HIS A 148 6.24 3.25 -1.79
CA HIS A 148 7.19 3.50 -2.89
C HIS A 148 6.45 3.85 -4.19
N LEU A 149 5.36 3.14 -4.48
CA LEU A 149 4.57 3.37 -5.69
C LEU A 149 3.95 4.77 -5.68
N LEU A 150 3.35 5.18 -4.56
CA LEU A 150 2.75 6.52 -4.38
C LEU A 150 3.77 7.66 -4.57
N VAL A 151 5.02 7.46 -4.16
CA VAL A 151 6.08 8.48 -4.34
C VAL A 151 6.65 8.46 -5.76
N THR A 152 6.82 7.28 -6.36
CA THR A 152 7.51 7.16 -7.66
C THR A 152 6.61 7.35 -8.87
N ALA A 153 5.30 7.22 -8.69
CA ALA A 153 4.28 7.38 -9.73
C ALA A 153 3.03 8.07 -9.17
N PRO A 154 3.15 9.30 -8.63
CA PRO A 154 2.04 9.96 -7.91
C PRO A 154 0.82 10.16 -8.81
N ASP A 155 0.98 10.72 -10.01
CA ASP A 155 -0.13 10.99 -10.94
C ASP A 155 -0.88 9.72 -11.33
N ALA A 156 -0.13 8.64 -11.64
CA ALA A 156 -0.71 7.34 -11.98
C ALA A 156 -1.48 6.73 -10.80
N CYS A 157 -0.95 6.89 -9.60
CA CYS A 157 -1.61 6.40 -8.39
C CYS A 157 -2.86 7.23 -8.06
N GLU A 158 -2.77 8.56 -8.10
CA GLU A 158 -3.88 9.45 -7.79
C GLU A 158 -5.05 9.25 -8.75
N SER A 159 -4.75 9.20 -10.06
CA SER A 159 -5.78 9.09 -11.08
C SER A 159 -6.40 7.70 -11.19
N HIS A 160 -5.65 6.63 -10.95
CA HIS A 160 -6.09 5.29 -11.31
C HIS A 160 -6.07 4.28 -10.15
N LEU A 161 -5.12 4.35 -9.21
CA LEU A 161 -5.01 3.34 -8.17
C LEU A 161 -5.79 3.70 -6.91
N LEU A 162 -5.69 4.95 -6.42
CA LEU A 162 -6.34 5.36 -5.18
C LEU A 162 -7.86 5.19 -5.21
N PRO A 163 -8.59 5.53 -6.30
CA PRO A 163 -10.03 5.27 -6.40
C PRO A 163 -10.38 3.79 -6.24
N LEU A 164 -9.53 2.88 -6.74
CA LEU A 164 -9.73 1.44 -6.60
C LEU A 164 -9.45 0.96 -5.16
N LEU A 165 -8.46 1.53 -4.49
CA LEU A 165 -8.15 1.21 -3.11
C LEU A 165 -9.22 1.71 -2.14
N GLU A 166 -9.90 2.81 -2.44
CA GLU A 166 -11.05 3.30 -1.69
C GLU A 166 -12.24 2.32 -1.69
N LEU A 167 -12.39 1.51 -2.74
CA LEU A 167 -13.38 0.43 -2.75
C LEU A 167 -13.09 -0.63 -1.68
N LEU A 168 -11.81 -0.89 -1.40
CA LEU A 168 -11.37 -1.83 -0.37
C LEU A 168 -11.60 -1.26 1.03
N GLN A 169 -11.16 -0.04 1.26
CA GLN A 169 -11.18 0.60 2.56
C GLN A 169 -11.23 2.14 2.43
N PRO A 170 -12.43 2.74 2.48
CA PRO A 170 -12.60 4.19 2.31
C PRO A 170 -11.92 5.06 3.38
N SER A 171 -11.53 4.48 4.51
CA SER A 171 -10.90 5.21 5.61
C SER A 171 -9.37 5.34 5.47
N TRP A 172 -8.76 4.80 4.44
CA TRP A 172 -7.32 5.01 4.22
C TRP A 172 -7.04 6.45 3.78
N GLN A 173 -6.22 7.14 4.56
CA GLN A 173 -5.84 8.53 4.34
C GLN A 173 -4.43 8.60 3.74
N PHE A 174 -4.27 8.10 2.52
CA PHE A 174 -2.96 7.99 1.86
C PHE A 174 -2.23 9.33 1.76
N GLY A 175 -2.91 10.39 1.37
CA GLY A 175 -2.30 11.72 1.19
C GLY A 175 -1.75 12.28 2.50
N GLU A 176 -2.53 12.25 3.60
CA GLU A 176 -2.07 12.71 4.91
C GLU A 176 -0.89 11.87 5.42
N MET A 177 -0.99 10.55 5.30
CA MET A 177 0.06 9.64 5.72
C MET A 177 1.36 9.87 4.95
N LEU A 178 1.26 10.06 3.62
CA LEU A 178 2.41 10.29 2.76
C LEU A 178 3.06 11.66 3.04
N SER A 179 2.27 12.71 3.23
CA SER A 179 2.79 14.04 3.60
C SER A 179 3.61 13.97 4.89
N ARG A 180 3.05 13.37 5.94
CA ARG A 180 3.77 13.18 7.21
C ARG A 180 5.00 12.29 7.07
N ALA A 181 4.91 11.24 6.25
CA ALA A 181 6.05 10.37 5.98
C ALA A 181 7.17 11.08 5.21
N THR A 182 6.84 12.06 4.36
CA THR A 182 7.83 12.90 3.66
C THR A 182 8.61 13.79 4.63
N ASP A 183 7.94 14.39 5.61
CA ASP A 183 8.60 15.17 6.65
C ASP A 183 9.57 14.30 7.48
N GLU A 184 9.12 13.10 7.86
CA GLU A 184 9.95 12.13 8.56
C GLU A 184 11.12 11.65 7.70
N LEU A 185 10.90 11.44 6.40
CA LEU A 185 11.92 11.01 5.45
C LEU A 185 13.08 12.01 5.37
N ILE A 186 12.78 13.30 5.34
CA ILE A 186 13.78 14.35 5.34
C ILE A 186 14.60 14.32 6.65
N ARG A 187 13.93 14.15 7.80
CA ARG A 187 14.61 14.04 9.10
C ARG A 187 15.48 12.79 9.20
N GLU A 188 14.98 11.65 8.75
CA GLU A 188 15.70 10.38 8.78
C GLU A 188 16.91 10.40 7.86
N ALA A 189 16.79 11.04 6.68
CA ALA A 189 17.88 11.15 5.72
C ALA A 189 19.05 12.00 6.22
N ASP A 190 18.77 12.99 7.06
CA ASP A 190 19.82 13.81 7.69
C ASP A 190 20.52 13.05 8.84
N ALA A 191 19.80 12.14 9.51
CA ALA A 191 20.28 11.37 10.64
C ALA A 191 20.94 10.04 10.25
N SER A 192 20.64 9.48 9.05
CA SER A 192 21.03 8.11 8.72
C SER A 192 22.40 7.98 8.06
N ASP A 193 23.17 7.01 8.57
CA ASP A 193 24.33 6.45 7.91
C ASP A 193 23.88 5.49 6.78
N PHE A 194 24.33 5.73 5.55
CA PHE A 194 23.82 5.20 4.26
C PHE A 194 23.92 3.70 4.03
N ASP A 195 24.07 2.84 5.05
CA ASP A 195 24.58 1.47 4.78
C ASP A 195 23.65 0.33 5.20
N LYS A 196 22.38 0.57 5.54
CA LYS A 196 21.53 -0.52 6.05
C LYS A 196 21.23 -1.62 5.03
N ARG A 197 20.97 -1.26 3.75
CA ARG A 197 20.73 -2.26 2.67
C ARG A 197 21.97 -3.07 2.34
N HIS A 198 23.11 -2.40 2.23
CA HIS A 198 24.37 -3.06 1.96
C HIS A 198 24.74 -3.99 3.11
N SER A 199 24.58 -3.52 4.34
CA SER A 199 24.74 -4.33 5.56
C SER A 199 23.78 -5.51 5.57
N ALA A 200 22.51 -5.35 5.24
CA ALA A 200 21.53 -6.44 5.19
C ALA A 200 21.94 -7.51 4.16
N ARG A 201 22.32 -7.10 2.94
CA ARG A 201 22.79 -8.04 1.90
C ARG A 201 24.00 -8.83 2.34
N SER A 202 24.99 -8.17 2.94
CA SER A 202 26.18 -8.81 3.51
C SER A 202 25.82 -9.80 4.62
N LEU A 203 24.92 -9.42 5.52
CA LEU A 203 24.46 -10.27 6.62
C LEU A 203 23.68 -11.50 6.11
N ILE A 204 22.83 -11.34 5.10
CA ILE A 204 22.13 -12.46 4.46
C ILE A 204 23.12 -13.45 3.82
N ALA A 205 24.16 -12.94 3.17
CA ALA A 205 25.21 -13.81 2.66
C ALA A 205 25.92 -14.61 3.78
N LYS A 206 26.16 -13.98 4.94
CA LYS A 206 26.76 -14.63 6.13
C LYS A 206 25.85 -15.69 6.74
N LEU A 207 24.53 -15.64 6.57
CA LEU A 207 23.62 -16.72 6.99
C LEU A 207 23.89 -18.06 6.27
N LYS A 208 24.62 -18.04 5.17
CA LYS A 208 25.06 -19.25 4.42
C LYS A 208 26.35 -19.87 4.97
N SER A 209 27.02 -19.23 5.94
CA SER A 209 28.30 -19.74 6.51
C SER A 209 28.13 -21.15 7.05
N SER A 210 29.17 -21.96 6.95
CA SER A 210 29.27 -23.27 7.62
C SER A 210 29.36 -23.14 9.14
N ASP A 211 29.93 -22.03 9.63
CA ASP A 211 30.08 -21.76 11.06
C ASP A 211 28.77 -21.29 11.69
N PHE A 212 28.36 -21.96 12.78
CA PHE A 212 27.09 -21.63 13.49
C PHE A 212 27.14 -20.26 14.14
N SER A 213 28.26 -19.86 14.73
CA SER A 213 28.41 -18.58 15.42
C SER A 213 28.26 -17.40 14.45
N THR A 214 28.85 -17.50 13.27
CA THR A 214 28.73 -16.53 12.19
C THR A 214 27.27 -16.38 11.75
N ARG A 215 26.53 -17.50 11.57
CA ARG A 215 25.11 -17.44 11.22
C ARG A 215 24.26 -16.78 12.31
N GLN A 216 24.55 -17.09 13.58
CA GLN A 216 23.81 -16.53 14.71
C GLN A 216 24.05 -15.02 14.86
N GLN A 217 25.31 -14.58 14.74
CA GLN A 217 25.64 -13.15 14.74
C GLN A 217 24.98 -12.42 13.58
N ALA A 218 25.01 -12.97 12.38
CA ALA A 218 24.38 -12.37 11.22
C ALA A 218 22.86 -12.23 11.42
N GLN A 219 22.19 -13.23 11.99
CA GLN A 219 20.76 -13.17 12.31
C GLN A 219 20.43 -12.09 13.35
N GLN A 220 21.26 -12.01 14.40
CA GLN A 220 21.10 -10.98 15.43
C GLN A 220 21.27 -9.58 14.85
N GLN A 221 22.36 -9.34 14.10
CA GLN A 221 22.64 -8.06 13.45
C GLN A 221 21.56 -7.66 12.45
N LEU A 222 20.97 -8.61 11.68
CA LEU A 222 19.81 -8.34 10.83
C LEU A 222 18.61 -7.84 11.65
N GLY A 223 18.37 -8.41 12.82
CA GLY A 223 17.32 -7.94 13.72
C GLY A 223 17.61 -6.55 14.30
N GLU A 224 18.87 -6.19 14.49
CA GLU A 224 19.32 -4.88 15.00
C GLU A 224 19.19 -3.76 13.95
N LEU A 225 19.17 -4.09 12.64
CA LEU A 225 18.88 -3.13 11.58
C LEU A 225 17.45 -2.54 11.69
N GLY A 226 16.59 -3.21 12.46
CA GLY A 226 15.25 -2.71 12.75
C GLY A 226 14.26 -2.86 11.59
N VAL A 227 13.11 -2.19 11.71
CA VAL A 227 11.99 -2.35 10.77
C VAL A 227 12.27 -1.80 9.36
N GLY A 228 13.20 -0.88 9.21
CA GLY A 228 13.58 -0.30 7.93
C GLY A 228 14.09 -1.32 6.90
N VAL A 229 14.61 -2.47 7.37
CA VAL A 229 15.10 -3.53 6.47
C VAL A 229 13.99 -4.47 5.96
N LEU A 230 12.80 -4.46 6.56
CA LEU A 230 11.71 -5.41 6.25
C LEU A 230 11.26 -5.41 4.78
N PRO A 231 11.03 -4.26 4.11
CA PRO A 231 10.66 -4.27 2.70
C PRO A 231 11.69 -4.98 1.84
N TYR A 232 12.97 -4.74 2.12
CA TYR A 232 14.07 -5.42 1.42
C TYR A 232 14.07 -6.93 1.69
N LEU A 233 13.92 -7.36 2.95
CA LEU A 233 13.85 -8.79 3.29
C LEU A 233 12.66 -9.48 2.63
N ASN A 234 11.53 -8.79 2.47
CA ASN A 234 10.33 -9.35 1.85
C ASN A 234 10.44 -9.52 0.33
N LEU A 235 11.38 -8.83 -0.32
CA LEU A 235 11.64 -8.96 -1.76
C LEU A 235 12.55 -10.14 -2.10
N ILE A 236 13.24 -10.72 -1.12
CA ILE A 236 14.12 -11.84 -1.37
C ILE A 236 13.28 -13.10 -1.63
N ALA A 237 13.37 -13.64 -2.84
CA ALA A 237 12.67 -14.84 -3.21
C ALA A 237 13.22 -16.04 -2.42
N ASP A 238 12.34 -16.87 -1.89
CA ASP A 238 12.74 -18.07 -1.13
C ASP A 238 13.56 -19.06 -1.98
N SER A 239 13.34 -19.06 -3.31
CA SER A 239 14.13 -19.85 -4.27
C SER A 239 15.63 -19.54 -4.26
N ASP A 240 16.01 -18.32 -3.89
CA ASP A 240 17.39 -17.83 -3.88
C ASP A 240 18.13 -18.16 -2.59
N LEU A 241 17.41 -18.77 -1.64
CA LEU A 241 17.88 -19.04 -0.28
C LEU A 241 17.97 -20.53 0.01
N THR A 242 18.96 -20.92 0.79
CA THR A 242 18.99 -22.25 1.41
C THR A 242 17.90 -22.35 2.48
N ARG A 243 17.45 -23.57 2.82
CA ARG A 243 16.45 -23.82 3.87
C ARG A 243 16.82 -23.17 5.22
N GLU A 244 18.09 -23.19 5.59
CA GLU A 244 18.56 -22.56 6.83
C GLU A 244 18.48 -21.03 6.76
N GLN A 245 18.83 -20.43 5.62
CA GLN A 245 18.66 -18.99 5.41
C GLN A 245 17.18 -18.59 5.47
N GLN A 246 16.29 -19.34 4.78
CA GLN A 246 14.84 -19.11 4.82
C GLN A 246 14.32 -19.11 6.26
N ARG A 247 14.65 -20.15 7.04
CA ARG A 247 14.23 -20.27 8.44
C ARG A 247 14.69 -19.10 9.29
N ARG A 248 15.97 -18.70 9.17
CA ARG A 248 16.53 -17.59 9.96
C ARG A 248 15.96 -16.24 9.55
N LEU A 249 15.79 -16.01 8.26
CA LEU A 249 15.15 -14.79 7.77
C LEU A 249 13.70 -14.69 8.21
N GLU A 250 12.95 -15.79 8.19
CA GLU A 250 11.58 -15.81 8.69
C GLU A 250 11.52 -15.48 10.19
N GLN A 251 12.45 -15.96 11.00
CA GLN A 251 12.54 -15.58 12.42
C GLN A 251 12.81 -14.07 12.59
N VAL A 252 13.65 -13.49 11.74
CA VAL A 252 13.89 -12.03 11.74
C VAL A 252 12.64 -11.28 11.30
N ARG A 253 12.01 -11.70 10.21
CA ARG A 253 10.75 -11.11 9.71
C ARG A 253 9.66 -11.11 10.77
N VAL A 254 9.43 -12.26 11.43
CA VAL A 254 8.43 -12.41 12.50
C VAL A 254 8.74 -11.49 13.68
N LYS A 255 10.01 -11.43 14.12
CA LYS A 255 10.43 -10.55 15.21
C LYS A 255 10.19 -9.07 14.89
N LEU A 256 10.50 -8.66 13.66
CA LEU A 256 10.33 -7.27 13.22
C LEU A 256 8.87 -6.93 12.91
N ARG A 257 8.07 -7.90 12.42
CA ARG A 257 6.62 -7.75 12.16
C ARG A 257 5.79 -7.50 13.41
N GLY A 258 6.23 -7.91 14.58
CA GLY A 258 5.50 -7.67 15.83
C GLY A 258 5.17 -6.20 16.14
N GLN A 259 5.52 -5.27 15.24
CA GLN A 259 5.32 -3.82 15.33
C GLN A 259 4.53 -3.27 14.11
N VAL A 260 3.41 -3.81 13.78
CA VAL A 260 2.80 -4.01 12.47
C VAL A 260 2.09 -2.82 11.81
N ALA A 261 1.84 -1.69 12.48
CA ALA A 261 1.15 -0.57 11.82
C ALA A 261 2.11 0.23 10.92
N ASP A 262 1.65 0.60 9.73
CA ASP A 262 2.33 1.58 8.90
C ASP A 262 2.18 2.95 9.58
N THR A 263 3.29 3.51 10.07
CA THR A 263 3.36 4.87 10.63
C THR A 263 4.25 5.73 9.74
N PRO A 264 4.11 7.07 9.77
CA PRO A 264 4.97 7.96 9.00
C PRO A 264 6.46 7.68 9.19
N GLU A 265 6.89 7.45 10.43
CA GLU A 265 8.29 7.16 10.77
C GLU A 265 8.79 5.86 10.13
N ARG A 266 7.94 4.82 10.12
CA ARG A 266 8.29 3.54 9.48
C ARG A 266 8.31 3.63 7.98
N ILE A 267 7.36 4.33 7.39
CA ILE A 267 7.32 4.59 5.96
C ILE A 267 8.61 5.32 5.55
N ALA A 268 9.00 6.35 6.28
CA ALA A 268 10.24 7.07 6.07
C ALA A 268 11.46 6.15 6.08
N LEU A 269 11.57 5.26 7.09
CA LEU A 269 12.67 4.27 7.18
C LEU A 269 12.71 3.30 5.99
N TRP A 270 11.55 3.01 5.36
CA TRP A 270 11.51 2.16 4.17
C TRP A 270 11.89 2.90 2.90
N LEU A 271 11.59 4.20 2.83
CA LEU A 271 11.81 5.04 1.67
C LEU A 271 13.24 5.61 1.59
N VAL A 272 13.86 5.91 2.75
CA VAL A 272 15.11 6.70 2.84
C VAL A 272 16.27 6.09 2.06
N GLU A 273 16.36 4.78 1.97
CA GLU A 273 17.46 4.10 1.29
C GLU A 273 17.22 3.85 -0.21
N ASP A 274 16.01 4.09 -0.73
CA ASP A 274 15.70 3.87 -2.14
C ASP A 274 16.03 5.12 -2.98
N GLU A 275 17.02 4.99 -3.86
CA GLU A 275 17.43 6.07 -4.76
C GLU A 275 16.29 6.56 -5.67
N ARG A 276 15.36 5.68 -6.04
CA ARG A 276 14.22 6.02 -6.88
C ARG A 276 13.30 7.02 -6.19
N ILE A 277 13.19 6.95 -4.87
CA ILE A 277 12.43 7.90 -4.07
C ILE A 277 13.03 9.31 -4.19
N TRP A 278 14.32 9.43 -3.96
CA TRP A 278 15.02 10.71 -4.05
C TRP A 278 15.01 11.29 -5.46
N LEU A 279 15.12 10.43 -6.49
CA LEU A 279 14.96 10.85 -7.88
C LEU A 279 13.55 11.34 -8.19
N SER A 280 12.52 10.74 -7.61
CA SER A 280 11.15 11.22 -7.78
C SER A 280 10.91 12.52 -7.03
N MET A 281 11.52 12.70 -5.86
CA MET A 281 11.46 13.94 -5.09
C MET A 281 12.13 15.14 -5.77
N LEU A 282 13.00 14.94 -6.74
CA LEU A 282 13.50 16.04 -7.59
C LEU A 282 12.37 16.71 -8.40
N ALA A 283 11.28 15.99 -8.68
CA ALA A 283 10.12 16.55 -9.39
C ALA A 283 9.03 17.09 -8.44
N HIS A 284 9.22 17.03 -7.12
CA HIS A 284 8.24 17.47 -6.12
C HIS A 284 7.84 18.95 -6.31
N ASP A 285 6.61 19.30 -5.94
CA ASP A 285 6.09 20.66 -6.11
C ASP A 285 6.78 21.68 -5.19
N GLU A 286 7.18 21.25 -4.00
CA GLU A 286 7.83 22.10 -3.01
C GLU A 286 9.33 22.25 -3.26
N LEU A 287 9.79 23.49 -3.46
CA LEU A 287 11.20 23.80 -3.67
C LEU A 287 12.13 23.28 -2.55
N PRO A 288 11.82 23.43 -1.26
CA PRO A 288 12.69 22.91 -0.19
C PRO A 288 12.93 21.39 -0.30
N ILE A 289 11.91 20.62 -0.67
CA ILE A 289 12.01 19.15 -0.85
C ILE A 289 12.92 18.82 -2.04
N ARG A 290 12.79 19.55 -3.16
CA ARG A 290 13.67 19.38 -4.33
C ARG A 290 15.12 19.66 -4.01
N VAL A 291 15.38 20.77 -3.32
CA VAL A 291 16.75 21.18 -2.91
C VAL A 291 17.36 20.13 -1.97
N PHE A 292 16.58 19.64 -1.01
CA PHE A 292 17.02 18.58 -0.10
C PHE A 292 17.35 17.29 -0.86
N ALA A 293 16.44 16.84 -1.74
CA ALA A 293 16.64 15.63 -2.55
C ALA A 293 17.89 15.72 -3.43
N ALA A 294 18.12 16.88 -4.05
CA ALA A 294 19.32 17.11 -4.86
C ALA A 294 20.62 17.02 -4.02
N THR A 295 20.63 17.66 -2.86
CA THR A 295 21.75 17.63 -1.93
C THR A 295 22.03 16.20 -1.43
N HIS A 296 20.97 15.48 -1.06
CA HIS A 296 21.05 14.11 -0.60
C HIS A 296 21.60 13.17 -1.67
N LEU A 297 21.12 13.25 -2.90
CA LEU A 297 21.63 12.47 -4.03
C LEU A 297 23.09 12.81 -4.34
N ALA A 298 23.47 14.09 -4.32
CA ALA A 298 24.85 14.51 -4.54
C ALA A 298 25.80 13.92 -3.49
N LYS A 299 25.41 13.93 -2.21
CA LYS A 299 26.15 13.30 -1.11
C LYS A 299 26.27 11.78 -1.32
N ARG A 300 25.16 11.12 -1.69
CA ARG A 300 25.12 9.66 -1.91
C ARG A 300 25.97 9.20 -3.07
N PHE A 301 26.04 9.98 -4.14
CA PHE A 301 26.86 9.66 -5.31
C PHE A 301 28.30 10.16 -5.23
N GLU A 302 28.62 10.89 -4.15
CA GLU A 302 29.91 11.56 -3.96
C GLU A 302 30.28 12.46 -5.15
N LYS A 303 29.26 13.01 -5.82
CA LYS A 303 29.39 13.86 -7.02
C LYS A 303 28.23 14.85 -7.08
N PRO A 304 28.51 16.09 -7.51
CA PRO A 304 27.42 17.03 -7.81
C PRO A 304 26.50 16.43 -8.91
N ILE A 305 25.21 16.63 -8.74
CA ILE A 305 24.22 16.30 -9.77
C ILE A 305 23.91 17.56 -10.61
N ASP A 306 23.76 17.35 -11.90
CA ASP A 306 23.38 18.41 -12.84
C ASP A 306 21.85 18.59 -12.79
N TYR A 307 21.38 19.36 -11.81
CA TYR A 307 19.97 19.58 -11.53
C TYR A 307 19.73 20.99 -10.98
N ASP A 308 18.76 21.70 -11.58
CA ASP A 308 18.28 23.00 -11.13
C ASP A 308 16.92 22.84 -10.43
N PRO A 309 16.84 23.01 -9.10
CA PRO A 309 15.58 22.88 -8.36
C PRO A 309 14.57 24.00 -8.64
N GLU A 310 15.01 25.15 -9.19
CA GLU A 310 14.15 26.29 -9.52
C GLU A 310 13.68 26.25 -10.99
N GLY A 311 14.22 25.36 -11.81
CA GLY A 311 13.83 25.16 -13.21
C GLY A 311 12.33 24.88 -13.37
N THR A 312 11.82 25.10 -14.59
CA THR A 312 10.43 24.79 -14.93
C THR A 312 10.13 23.28 -14.77
N PRO A 313 8.86 22.86 -14.61
CA PRO A 313 8.51 21.45 -14.50
C PRO A 313 9.07 20.60 -15.65
N LEU A 314 9.04 21.11 -16.88
CA LEU A 314 9.56 20.41 -18.06
C LEU A 314 11.07 20.23 -17.97
N GLU A 315 11.81 21.31 -17.66
CA GLU A 315 13.27 21.24 -17.49
C GLU A 315 13.68 20.28 -16.41
N ARG A 316 12.96 20.28 -15.26
CA ARG A 316 13.19 19.32 -14.16
C ARG A 316 12.98 17.88 -14.61
N GLN A 317 11.89 17.60 -15.33
CA GLN A 317 11.61 16.25 -15.86
C GLN A 317 12.73 15.76 -16.78
N GLU A 318 13.20 16.61 -17.70
CA GLU A 318 14.32 16.28 -18.57
C GLU A 318 15.63 16.04 -17.81
N GLN A 319 15.90 16.85 -16.80
CA GLN A 319 17.08 16.68 -15.95
C GLN A 319 17.02 15.37 -15.16
N VAL A 320 15.88 15.05 -14.53
CA VAL A 320 15.65 13.78 -13.82
C VAL A 320 15.81 12.58 -14.76
N ALA A 321 15.28 12.65 -15.98
CA ALA A 321 15.45 11.58 -16.98
C ALA A 321 16.92 11.36 -17.33
N ARG A 322 17.71 12.43 -17.52
CA ARG A 322 19.16 12.34 -17.73
C ARG A 322 19.89 11.72 -16.55
N ILE A 323 19.54 12.11 -15.33
CA ILE A 323 20.15 11.56 -14.11
C ILE A 323 19.84 10.06 -14.01
N ARG A 324 18.57 9.64 -14.20
CA ARG A 324 18.16 8.23 -14.22
C ARG A 324 18.96 7.40 -15.20
N THR A 325 19.13 7.89 -16.44
CA THR A 325 19.88 7.17 -17.49
C THR A 325 21.35 6.97 -17.11
N ARG A 326 21.97 7.91 -16.42
CA ARG A 326 23.36 7.81 -15.97
C ARG A 326 23.53 6.81 -14.82
N LEU A 327 22.50 6.63 -14.00
CA LEU A 327 22.51 5.68 -12.86
C LEU A 327 22.31 4.24 -13.29
N VAL A 328 21.42 3.98 -14.26
CA VAL A 328 21.16 2.62 -14.80
C VAL A 328 22.40 2.02 -15.49
N ARG A 329 23.34 2.83 -15.94
CA ARG A 329 24.58 2.39 -16.61
C ARG A 329 25.72 2.02 -15.62
N ARG A 330 25.49 2.04 -14.33
CA ARG A 330 26.40 1.62 -13.28
C ARG A 330 26.01 0.24 -12.71
#